data_9296186a625fbf1a082b7cc660b60e46
#
_entry.id   9296186a625fbf1a082b7cc660b60e46
#
_cell.length_a   1.000
_cell.length_b   1.000
_cell.length_c   1.000
_cell.angle_alpha   90.00
_cell.angle_beta   90.00
_cell.angle_gamma   90.00
#
_symmetry.space_group_name_H-M   'P 1'
#
loop_
_entity.id
_entity.type
_entity.pdbx_description
1 polymer ?
#
loop_
_entity_poly.entity_id
_entity_poly.type
_entity_poly.pdbx_seq_one_letter_code
_entity_poly.pdbx_strand_id
1 'polypeptide(L)'
;LTMLSTGCATKQVVVDGKFPKPLLDPLPITLGLLYPSNFAEHEFFDEAKGRAESDWLVKTGEAQVEFWDIFFTGVFDEVVQIQDWETVQARGADIDGVLIPAIAELQYAIPTHTNVKVYEIWMRYEFRLVDVSAIHQQEDGVLSFNPEDRIAQWPVTAYGKTPTAFLQSDEEAVNLAAVVALRDAGAH
;
A
#
# COMPACT_ATOMS: atom_id res chain seq x y z
N LEU A 1 -28.86 -23.81 -31.13
CA LEU A 1 -28.79 -22.40 -30.71
C LEU A 1 -27.79 -22.29 -29.60
N THR A 2 -26.53 -21.93 -29.95
CA THR A 2 -25.41 -21.79 -28.99
C THR A 2 -25.50 -20.39 -28.42
N MET A 3 -25.83 -20.26 -27.13
CA MET A 3 -25.71 -18.99 -26.41
C MET A 3 -24.23 -18.74 -26.11
N LEU A 4 -23.63 -17.78 -26.79
CA LEU A 4 -22.34 -17.21 -26.42
C LEU A 4 -22.57 -16.28 -25.22
N SER A 5 -22.23 -16.74 -24.01
CA SER A 5 -22.13 -15.89 -22.86
C SER A 5 -20.86 -15.05 -22.98
N THR A 6 -20.98 -13.78 -23.38
CA THR A 6 -19.93 -12.79 -23.26
C THR A 6 -19.82 -12.41 -21.78
N GLY A 7 -19.03 -13.16 -21.02
CA GLY A 7 -18.62 -12.74 -19.69
C GLY A 7 -17.65 -11.56 -19.84
N CYS A 8 -17.92 -10.44 -19.17
CA CYS A 8 -16.92 -9.40 -18.98
C CYS A 8 -15.73 -10.04 -18.22
N ALA A 9 -14.56 -10.08 -18.85
CA ALA A 9 -13.36 -10.60 -18.19
C ALA A 9 -12.80 -9.51 -17.26
N THR A 10 -12.66 -9.83 -15.98
CA THR A 10 -11.96 -8.97 -15.03
C THR A 10 -10.47 -9.01 -15.33
N LYS A 11 -9.86 -7.86 -15.55
CA LYS A 11 -8.40 -7.72 -15.66
C LYS A 11 -7.78 -7.67 -14.27
N GLN A 12 -6.77 -8.51 -14.04
CA GLN A 12 -6.07 -8.56 -12.76
C GLN A 12 -4.65 -8.04 -12.92
N VAL A 13 -4.24 -7.17 -12.00
CA VAL A 13 -2.88 -6.68 -11.87
C VAL A 13 -2.39 -6.96 -10.45
N VAL A 14 -1.30 -7.73 -10.33
CA VAL A 14 -0.51 -7.81 -9.11
C VAL A 14 0.58 -6.77 -9.25
N VAL A 15 0.58 -5.77 -8.37
CA VAL A 15 1.57 -4.69 -8.42
C VAL A 15 2.93 -5.24 -8.02
N ASP A 16 3.91 -5.05 -8.88
CA ASP A 16 5.30 -5.46 -8.68
C ASP A 16 6.24 -4.39 -9.24
N GLY A 17 7.28 -4.06 -8.48
CA GLY A 17 8.24 -3.03 -8.88
C GLY A 17 9.50 -3.05 -8.04
N LYS A 18 10.51 -2.28 -8.47
CA LYS A 18 11.73 -2.07 -7.70
C LYS A 18 11.67 -0.75 -6.96
N PHE A 19 11.92 -0.77 -5.68
CA PHE A 19 11.89 0.41 -4.84
C PHE A 19 13.31 0.79 -4.38
N PRO A 20 13.74 2.04 -4.61
CA PRO A 20 15.04 2.48 -4.13
C PRO A 20 15.02 2.71 -2.61
N LYS A 21 16.10 2.32 -1.94
CA LYS A 21 16.33 2.69 -0.55
C LYS A 21 16.62 4.19 -0.46
N PRO A 22 16.07 4.95 0.51
CA PRO A 22 16.44 6.34 0.76
C PRO A 22 17.95 6.51 1.02
N LEU A 23 18.53 7.58 0.44
CA LEU A 23 19.94 7.92 0.60
C LEU A 23 20.09 9.03 1.64
N LEU A 24 19.90 8.68 2.90
CA LEU A 24 20.08 9.58 4.05
C LEU A 24 20.76 8.84 5.19
N ASP A 25 21.31 9.61 6.13
CA ASP A 25 21.82 9.05 7.37
C ASP A 25 20.63 8.61 8.24
N PRO A 26 20.55 7.33 8.64
CA PRO A 26 19.44 6.85 9.43
C PRO A 26 19.28 7.58 10.76
N LEU A 27 18.04 7.75 11.17
CA LEU A 27 17.72 8.27 12.49
C LEU A 27 18.02 7.21 13.57
N PRO A 28 18.63 7.56 14.71
CA PRO A 28 18.96 6.62 15.78
C PRO A 28 17.69 6.23 16.57
N ILE A 29 16.77 5.58 15.90
CA ILE A 29 15.45 5.15 16.40
C ILE A 29 15.25 3.69 15.99
N THR A 30 14.76 2.87 16.92
CA THR A 30 14.23 1.54 16.65
C THR A 30 12.73 1.63 16.42
N LEU A 31 12.30 1.50 15.16
CA LEU A 31 10.90 1.57 14.76
C LEU A 31 10.27 0.19 14.73
N GLY A 32 9.15 -0.01 15.43
CA GLY A 32 8.25 -1.13 15.21
C GLY A 32 7.34 -0.88 14.00
N LEU A 33 7.20 -1.85 13.10
CA LEU A 33 6.23 -1.79 12.01
C LEU A 33 5.16 -2.87 12.22
N LEU A 34 3.91 -2.46 12.32
CA LEU A 34 2.76 -3.35 12.40
C LEU A 34 1.86 -3.12 11.18
N TYR A 35 1.84 -4.08 10.26
CA TYR A 35 0.97 -4.05 9.10
C TYR A 35 -0.35 -4.79 9.38
N PRO A 36 -1.50 -4.10 9.43
CA PRO A 36 -2.79 -4.76 9.49
C PRO A 36 -3.04 -5.61 8.23
N SER A 37 -3.78 -6.73 8.35
CA SER A 37 -4.05 -7.63 7.21
C SER A 37 -4.72 -6.91 6.05
N ASN A 38 -5.65 -5.99 6.33
CA ASN A 38 -6.30 -5.19 5.29
C ASN A 38 -5.36 -4.21 4.57
N PHE A 39 -4.18 -3.93 5.13
CA PHE A 39 -3.11 -3.20 4.46
C PHE A 39 -2.22 -4.16 3.66
N ALA A 40 -1.75 -5.23 4.29
CA ALA A 40 -0.82 -6.18 3.68
C ALA A 40 -1.45 -6.98 2.53
N GLU A 41 -2.75 -7.23 2.59
CA GLU A 41 -3.52 -7.97 1.59
C GLU A 41 -4.42 -7.05 0.75
N HIS A 42 -4.10 -5.76 0.67
CA HIS A 42 -4.98 -4.79 0.05
C HIS A 42 -5.19 -5.06 -1.43
N GLU A 43 -6.46 -5.09 -1.82
CA GLU A 43 -6.94 -5.21 -3.20
C GLU A 43 -7.93 -4.08 -3.50
N PHE A 44 -7.79 -3.49 -4.68
CA PHE A 44 -8.73 -2.50 -5.18
C PHE A 44 -9.50 -3.07 -6.37
N PHE A 45 -10.83 -3.01 -6.29
CA PHE A 45 -11.70 -3.44 -7.37
C PHE A 45 -12.41 -2.23 -7.99
N ASP A 46 -12.20 -2.02 -9.30
CA ASP A 46 -12.89 -1.00 -10.10
C ASP A 46 -13.87 -1.66 -11.06
N GLU A 47 -15.15 -1.46 -10.81
CA GLU A 47 -16.22 -2.01 -11.63
C GLU A 47 -16.54 -1.09 -12.82
N ALA A 48 -16.45 -1.61 -14.02
CA ALA A 48 -16.66 -0.89 -15.29
C ALA A 48 -18.14 -0.63 -15.63
N LYS A 49 -18.99 -0.29 -14.66
CA LYS A 49 -20.44 -0.08 -14.85
C LYS A 49 -20.75 0.87 -16.00
N GLY A 50 -21.35 0.34 -17.07
CA GLY A 50 -21.78 1.13 -18.23
C GLY A 50 -20.64 1.63 -19.12
N ARG A 51 -19.41 1.19 -18.91
CA ARG A 51 -18.25 1.44 -19.77
C ARG A 51 -18.04 0.26 -20.72
N ALA A 52 -17.47 0.53 -21.88
CA ALA A 52 -17.03 -0.50 -22.83
C ALA A 52 -15.70 -1.17 -22.42
N GLU A 53 -15.33 -1.06 -21.17
CA GLU A 53 -14.05 -1.49 -20.60
C GLU A 53 -14.24 -2.64 -19.62
N SER A 54 -13.18 -3.40 -19.38
CA SER A 54 -13.17 -4.50 -18.41
C SER A 54 -13.13 -3.98 -16.98
N ASP A 55 -13.66 -4.76 -16.04
CA ASP A 55 -13.41 -4.56 -14.62
C ASP A 55 -11.93 -4.75 -14.29
N TRP A 56 -11.47 -4.11 -13.23
CA TRP A 56 -10.09 -4.21 -12.78
C TRP A 56 -10.01 -4.68 -11.32
N LEU A 57 -9.13 -5.64 -11.08
CA LEU A 57 -8.68 -6.02 -9.75
C LEU A 57 -7.19 -5.70 -9.62
N VAL A 58 -6.85 -4.71 -8.80
CA VAL A 58 -5.47 -4.26 -8.59
C VAL A 58 -5.05 -4.65 -7.17
N LYS A 59 -4.08 -5.57 -7.08
CA LYS A 59 -3.53 -6.05 -5.82
C LYS A 59 -2.28 -5.24 -5.48
N THR A 60 -2.37 -4.39 -4.47
CA THR A 60 -1.29 -3.47 -4.06
C THR A 60 -0.60 -3.91 -2.78
N GLY A 61 -1.21 -4.83 -2.01
CA GLY A 61 -0.80 -5.17 -0.65
C GLY A 61 0.68 -5.53 -0.52
N GLU A 62 1.14 -6.53 -1.27
CA GLU A 62 2.54 -6.99 -1.21
C GLU A 62 3.52 -5.89 -1.60
N ALA A 63 3.26 -5.17 -2.70
CA ALA A 63 4.15 -4.12 -3.20
C ALA A 63 4.25 -2.93 -2.24
N GLN A 64 3.16 -2.57 -1.56
CA GLN A 64 3.21 -1.47 -0.59
C GLN A 64 3.92 -1.88 0.71
N VAL A 65 3.78 -3.12 1.17
CA VAL A 65 4.58 -3.62 2.30
C VAL A 65 6.06 -3.60 1.94
N GLU A 66 6.45 -4.15 0.79
CA GLU A 66 7.84 -4.13 0.31
C GLU A 66 8.40 -2.71 0.20
N PHE A 67 7.61 -1.80 -0.38
CA PHE A 67 8.03 -0.39 -0.51
C PHE A 67 8.27 0.26 0.85
N TRP A 68 7.34 0.15 1.79
CA TRP A 68 7.48 0.78 3.09
C TRP A 68 8.56 0.13 3.97
N ASP A 69 8.78 -1.18 3.83
CA ASP A 69 9.90 -1.87 4.49
C ASP A 69 11.24 -1.33 4.01
N ILE A 70 11.44 -1.22 2.70
CA ILE A 70 12.66 -0.66 2.12
C ILE A 70 12.83 0.80 2.53
N PHE A 71 11.75 1.58 2.51
CA PHE A 71 11.75 2.99 2.87
C PHE A 71 12.16 3.17 4.34
N PHE A 72 11.45 2.55 5.26
CA PHE A 72 11.71 2.74 6.70
C PHE A 72 13.05 2.14 7.14
N THR A 73 13.47 1.01 6.56
CA THR A 73 14.83 0.47 6.78
C THR A 73 15.93 1.43 6.27
N GLY A 74 15.62 2.35 5.38
CA GLY A 74 16.52 3.41 4.95
C GLY A 74 16.51 4.64 5.84
N VAL A 75 15.41 4.89 6.56
CA VAL A 75 15.19 6.10 7.37
C VAL A 75 15.63 5.89 8.84
N PHE A 76 15.47 4.67 9.37
CA PHE A 76 15.72 4.36 10.78
C PHE A 76 16.88 3.37 10.94
N ASP A 77 17.59 3.46 12.05
CA ASP A 77 18.72 2.58 12.36
C ASP A 77 18.28 1.12 12.47
N GLU A 78 17.15 0.89 13.11
CA GLU A 78 16.57 -0.44 13.23
C GLU A 78 15.07 -0.42 12.96
N VAL A 79 14.59 -1.44 12.24
CA VAL A 79 13.17 -1.66 11.99
C VAL A 79 12.80 -3.08 12.44
N VAL A 80 11.85 -3.17 13.36
CA VAL A 80 11.34 -4.43 13.92
C VAL A 80 9.96 -4.70 13.33
N GLN A 81 9.83 -5.78 12.54
CA GLN A 81 8.54 -6.23 12.04
C GLN A 81 7.73 -6.87 13.17
N ILE A 82 6.60 -6.28 13.52
CA ILE A 82 5.69 -6.80 14.56
C ILE A 82 4.62 -7.64 13.88
N GLN A 83 4.82 -8.97 13.91
CA GLN A 83 3.90 -9.92 13.27
C GLN A 83 2.98 -10.61 14.28
N ASP A 84 3.40 -10.69 15.54
CA ASP A 84 2.71 -11.42 16.59
C ASP A 84 3.01 -10.81 17.98
N TRP A 85 2.28 -11.32 18.98
CA TRP A 85 2.43 -10.92 20.37
C TRP A 85 3.78 -11.33 20.97
N GLU A 86 4.37 -12.42 20.51
CA GLU A 86 5.68 -12.89 20.95
C GLU A 86 6.76 -11.86 20.60
N THR A 87 6.70 -11.28 19.41
CA THR A 87 7.59 -10.18 18.97
C THR A 87 7.44 -8.96 19.89
N VAL A 88 6.21 -8.57 20.23
CA VAL A 88 5.96 -7.45 21.16
C VAL A 88 6.57 -7.73 22.53
N GLN A 89 6.41 -8.94 23.08
CA GLN A 89 6.97 -9.31 24.36
C GLN A 89 8.50 -9.38 24.36
N ALA A 90 9.09 -9.90 23.29
CA ALA A 90 10.53 -10.10 23.19
C ALA A 90 11.30 -8.81 22.89
N ARG A 91 10.74 -7.93 22.08
CA ARG A 91 11.44 -6.75 21.52
C ARG A 91 10.84 -5.42 21.95
N GLY A 92 9.68 -5.41 22.59
CA GLY A 92 8.96 -4.18 22.92
C GLY A 92 9.78 -3.17 23.75
N ALA A 93 10.68 -3.64 24.62
CA ALA A 93 11.52 -2.78 25.41
C ALA A 93 12.59 -2.01 24.60
N ASP A 94 12.92 -2.50 23.40
CA ASP A 94 13.91 -1.89 22.50
C ASP A 94 13.26 -0.95 21.47
N ILE A 95 11.92 -0.97 21.34
CA ILE A 95 11.17 -0.23 20.34
C ILE A 95 10.80 1.16 20.86
N ASP A 96 11.21 2.22 20.14
CA ASP A 96 10.92 3.62 20.49
C ASP A 96 9.49 4.05 20.13
N GLY A 97 8.89 3.38 19.16
CA GLY A 97 7.51 3.62 18.73
C GLY A 97 7.06 2.64 17.64
N VAL A 98 5.77 2.39 17.57
CA VAL A 98 5.17 1.49 16.58
C VAL A 98 4.39 2.28 15.55
N LEU A 99 4.75 2.09 14.30
CA LEU A 99 4.07 2.70 13.15
C LEU A 99 3.09 1.71 12.53
N ILE A 100 1.86 2.17 12.34
CA ILE A 100 0.75 1.38 11.81
C ILE A 100 0.18 2.11 10.60
N PRO A 101 0.46 1.65 9.38
CA PRO A 101 -0.11 2.23 8.17
C PRO A 101 -1.53 1.72 7.90
N ALA A 102 -2.30 2.56 7.23
CA ALA A 102 -3.60 2.20 6.65
C ALA A 102 -3.75 2.86 5.28
N ILE A 103 -4.50 2.25 4.37
CA ILE A 103 -4.98 2.93 3.17
C ILE A 103 -6.29 3.61 3.52
N ALA A 104 -6.30 4.94 3.47
CA ALA A 104 -7.50 5.73 3.71
C ALA A 104 -8.34 5.86 2.43
N GLU A 105 -7.68 5.92 1.27
CA GLU A 105 -8.35 6.07 -0.02
C GLU A 105 -7.43 5.57 -1.15
N LEU A 106 -8.02 4.89 -2.13
CA LEU A 106 -7.38 4.58 -3.40
C LEU A 106 -8.37 4.90 -4.51
N GLN A 107 -7.94 5.69 -5.49
CA GLN A 107 -8.71 6.01 -6.67
C GLN A 107 -7.93 5.64 -7.91
N TYR A 108 -8.64 5.14 -8.90
CA TYR A 108 -8.13 4.76 -10.19
C TYR A 108 -8.94 5.49 -11.27
N ALA A 109 -8.25 6.09 -12.24
CA ALA A 109 -8.92 6.77 -13.35
C ALA A 109 -8.27 6.44 -14.70
N ILE A 110 -9.14 6.17 -15.66
CA ILE A 110 -8.80 6.13 -17.09
C ILE A 110 -9.48 7.33 -17.74
N PRO A 111 -8.74 8.33 -18.25
CA PRO A 111 -9.35 9.40 -19.02
C PRO A 111 -9.97 8.86 -20.31
N THR A 112 -11.29 8.91 -20.43
CA THR A 112 -12.06 8.35 -21.56
C THR A 112 -12.02 9.20 -22.83
N HIS A 113 -11.38 10.40 -22.78
CA HIS A 113 -11.50 11.41 -23.84
C HIS A 113 -10.23 11.71 -24.61
N THR A 114 -9.16 10.96 -24.42
CA THR A 114 -7.90 11.15 -25.15
C THR A 114 -7.64 9.96 -26.08
N ASN A 115 -7.02 10.22 -27.24
CA ASN A 115 -6.56 9.16 -28.16
C ASN A 115 -5.45 8.29 -27.56
N VAL A 116 -4.94 8.64 -26.38
CA VAL A 116 -3.95 7.91 -25.61
C VAL A 116 -4.56 7.55 -24.28
N LYS A 117 -4.67 6.26 -24.00
CA LYS A 117 -5.11 5.79 -22.68
C LYS A 117 -4.04 6.15 -21.65
N VAL A 118 -4.45 6.84 -20.63
CA VAL A 118 -3.61 7.21 -19.49
C VAL A 118 -4.22 6.59 -18.25
N TYR A 119 -3.44 5.81 -17.53
CA TYR A 119 -3.83 5.25 -16.25
C TYR A 119 -3.27 6.12 -15.14
N GLU A 120 -4.12 6.46 -14.19
CA GLU A 120 -3.79 7.30 -13.06
C GLU A 120 -4.25 6.62 -11.77
N ILE A 121 -3.37 6.60 -10.77
CA ILE A 121 -3.66 6.03 -9.45
C ILE A 121 -3.35 7.09 -8.41
N TRP A 122 -4.31 7.36 -7.54
CA TRP A 122 -4.16 8.17 -6.34
C TRP A 122 -4.32 7.27 -5.13
N MET A 123 -3.38 7.36 -4.21
CA MET A 123 -3.43 6.67 -2.93
C MET A 123 -3.31 7.69 -1.81
N ARG A 124 -4.09 7.50 -0.75
CA ARG A 124 -3.92 8.22 0.49
C ARG A 124 -3.68 7.21 1.60
N TYR A 125 -2.49 7.24 2.15
CA TYR A 125 -2.12 6.50 3.34
C TYR A 125 -2.41 7.33 4.57
N GLU A 126 -2.67 6.67 5.65
CA GLU A 126 -2.73 7.24 6.99
C GLU A 126 -1.77 6.46 7.88
N PHE A 127 -0.80 7.16 8.43
CA PHE A 127 0.16 6.58 9.38
C PHE A 127 -0.22 6.97 10.79
N ARG A 128 -0.19 5.99 11.69
CA ARG A 128 -0.44 6.17 13.11
C ARG A 128 0.78 5.70 13.86
N LEU A 129 1.31 6.57 14.72
CA LEU A 129 2.39 6.26 15.64
C LEU A 129 1.79 6.06 17.03
N VAL A 130 2.12 4.94 17.65
CA VAL A 130 1.69 4.59 19.01
C VAL A 130 2.89 4.16 19.85
N ASP A 131 2.76 4.22 21.16
CA ASP A 131 3.69 3.55 22.06
C ASP A 131 3.51 2.04 21.99
N VAL A 132 4.57 1.25 22.15
CA VAL A 132 4.49 -0.21 22.12
C VAL A 132 3.53 -0.76 23.17
N SER A 133 3.40 -0.09 24.32
CA SER A 133 2.47 -0.49 25.40
C SER A 133 0.98 -0.32 25.02
N ALA A 134 0.69 0.43 23.95
CA ALA A 134 -0.66 0.55 23.42
C ALA A 134 -1.07 -0.65 22.55
N ILE A 135 -0.12 -1.49 22.15
CA ILE A 135 -0.40 -2.70 21.36
C ILE A 135 -0.91 -3.79 22.30
N HIS A 136 -2.00 -4.41 21.93
CA HIS A 136 -2.60 -5.53 22.64
C HIS A 136 -3.06 -6.62 21.69
N GLN A 137 -3.11 -7.85 22.17
CA GLN A 137 -3.61 -8.99 21.43
C GLN A 137 -5.10 -9.17 21.74
N GLN A 138 -5.91 -9.31 20.70
CA GLN A 138 -7.32 -9.67 20.81
C GLN A 138 -7.50 -11.17 21.08
N GLU A 139 -8.72 -11.60 21.41
CA GLU A 139 -9.04 -13.01 21.68
C GLU A 139 -8.77 -13.93 20.47
N ASP A 140 -8.88 -13.41 19.26
CA ASP A 140 -8.59 -14.11 18.00
C ASP A 140 -7.10 -14.13 17.63
N GLY A 141 -6.24 -13.55 18.48
CA GLY A 141 -4.80 -13.47 18.25
C GLY A 141 -4.34 -12.25 17.44
N VAL A 142 -5.26 -11.47 16.87
CA VAL A 142 -4.94 -10.29 16.08
C VAL A 142 -4.39 -9.18 16.98
N LEU A 143 -3.32 -8.53 16.53
CA LEU A 143 -2.79 -7.35 17.20
C LEU A 143 -3.62 -6.12 16.86
N SER A 144 -3.90 -5.32 17.87
CA SER A 144 -4.64 -4.08 17.74
C SER A 144 -4.14 -3.02 18.71
N PHE A 145 -4.64 -1.81 18.59
CA PHE A 145 -4.36 -0.70 19.49
C PHE A 145 -5.63 0.14 19.69
N ASN A 146 -5.69 0.85 20.80
CA ASN A 146 -6.76 1.79 21.01
C ASN A 146 -6.45 3.12 20.28
N PRO A 147 -7.33 3.60 19.38
CA PRO A 147 -7.10 4.85 18.63
C PRO A 147 -6.83 6.09 19.49
N GLU A 148 -7.26 6.11 20.73
CA GLU A 148 -7.00 7.20 21.67
C GLU A 148 -5.54 7.24 22.17
N ASP A 149 -4.82 6.11 22.09
CA ASP A 149 -3.44 5.98 22.56
C ASP A 149 -2.41 6.37 21.48
N ARG A 150 -2.86 6.96 20.36
CA ARG A 150 -1.95 7.44 19.32
C ARG A 150 -1.13 8.64 19.77
N ILE A 151 0.18 8.56 19.53
CA ILE A 151 1.12 9.68 19.74
C ILE A 151 0.98 10.70 18.61
N ALA A 152 0.89 10.21 17.37
CA ALA A 152 0.77 11.04 16.17
C ALA A 152 -0.01 10.31 15.08
N GLN A 153 -0.58 11.10 14.16
CA GLN A 153 -1.26 10.61 12.98
C GLN A 153 -1.09 11.62 11.86
N TRP A 154 -0.76 11.15 10.66
CA TRP A 154 -0.62 12.01 9.48
C TRP A 154 -0.98 11.27 8.20
N PRO A 155 -1.54 11.97 7.20
CA PRO A 155 -1.77 11.43 5.89
C PRO A 155 -0.52 11.57 5.00
N VAL A 156 -0.36 10.62 4.07
CA VAL A 156 0.55 10.73 2.94
C VAL A 156 -0.26 10.47 1.67
N THR A 157 -0.23 11.41 0.74
CA THR A 157 -0.87 11.27 -0.58
C THR A 157 0.16 10.88 -1.61
N ALA A 158 -0.23 10.02 -2.53
CA ALA A 158 0.61 9.49 -3.58
C ALA A 158 -0.11 9.52 -4.92
N TYR A 159 0.60 9.85 -5.97
CA TYR A 159 0.07 9.92 -7.31
C TYR A 159 1.01 9.25 -8.33
N GLY A 160 0.44 8.40 -9.18
CA GLY A 160 1.15 7.78 -10.28
C GLY A 160 0.36 7.88 -11.57
N LYS A 161 1.07 8.12 -12.67
CA LYS A 161 0.49 8.27 -14.00
C LYS A 161 1.35 7.58 -15.04
N THR A 162 0.71 6.83 -15.94
CA THR A 162 1.41 6.16 -17.05
C THR A 162 0.55 6.12 -18.31
N PRO A 163 1.08 6.54 -19.46
CA PRO A 163 0.43 6.35 -20.75
C PRO A 163 0.66 4.92 -21.28
N THR A 164 -0.37 4.27 -21.81
CA THR A 164 -0.25 2.95 -22.44
C THR A 164 0.51 2.98 -23.77
N ALA A 165 0.66 4.14 -24.40
CA ALA A 165 1.28 4.28 -25.73
C ALA A 165 2.73 3.73 -25.83
N PHE A 166 3.40 3.59 -24.69
CA PHE A 166 4.79 3.13 -24.62
C PHE A 166 4.97 1.77 -23.95
N LEU A 167 3.86 1.09 -23.62
CA LEU A 167 3.84 -0.17 -22.88
C LEU A 167 3.19 -1.27 -23.70
N GLN A 168 3.48 -2.54 -23.34
CA GLN A 168 3.01 -3.70 -24.08
C GLN A 168 1.52 -3.98 -23.82
N SER A 169 1.00 -3.62 -22.62
CA SER A 169 -0.37 -3.89 -22.25
C SER A 169 -0.93 -2.81 -21.30
N ASP A 170 -2.26 -2.82 -21.16
CA ASP A 170 -2.96 -1.98 -20.17
C ASP A 170 -2.60 -2.40 -18.73
N GLU A 171 -2.41 -3.69 -18.49
CA GLU A 171 -2.02 -4.26 -17.20
C GLU A 171 -0.63 -3.76 -16.76
N GLU A 172 0.32 -3.72 -17.71
CA GLU A 172 1.66 -3.15 -17.47
C GLU A 172 1.57 -1.66 -17.14
N ALA A 173 0.69 -0.93 -17.81
CA ALA A 173 0.48 0.49 -17.55
C ALA A 173 -0.10 0.76 -16.16
N VAL A 174 -1.08 -0.05 -15.73
CA VAL A 174 -1.66 0.03 -14.38
C VAL A 174 -0.62 -0.31 -13.32
N ASN A 175 0.15 -1.39 -13.53
CA ASN A 175 1.24 -1.75 -12.63
C ASN A 175 2.24 -0.59 -12.46
N LEU A 176 2.70 -0.02 -13.58
CA LEU A 176 3.68 1.06 -13.54
C LEU A 176 3.11 2.33 -12.89
N ALA A 177 1.83 2.66 -13.12
CA ALA A 177 1.17 3.78 -12.44
C ALA A 177 1.14 3.58 -10.92
N ALA A 178 0.86 2.35 -10.45
CA ALA A 178 0.87 2.00 -9.03
C ALA A 178 2.29 2.11 -8.43
N VAL A 179 3.30 1.58 -9.12
CA VAL A 179 4.71 1.67 -8.70
C VAL A 179 5.18 3.13 -8.64
N VAL A 180 4.78 3.97 -9.60
CA VAL A 180 5.09 5.41 -9.58
C VAL A 180 4.41 6.08 -8.40
N ALA A 181 3.14 5.76 -8.11
CA ALA A 181 2.43 6.30 -6.94
C ALA A 181 3.12 5.90 -5.62
N LEU A 182 3.54 4.63 -5.47
CA LEU A 182 4.29 4.19 -4.29
C LEU A 182 5.60 4.98 -4.09
N ARG A 183 6.35 5.20 -5.18
CA ARG A 183 7.58 6.00 -5.11
C ARG A 183 7.31 7.47 -4.77
N ASP A 184 6.22 8.03 -5.28
CA ASP A 184 5.78 9.39 -4.97
C ASP A 184 5.44 9.54 -3.49
N ALA A 185 4.80 8.52 -2.88
CA ALA A 185 4.52 8.49 -1.44
C ALA A 185 5.77 8.65 -0.58
N GLY A 186 6.89 8.06 -0.99
CA GLY A 186 8.16 8.16 -0.25
C GLY A 186 8.90 9.49 -0.45
N ALA A 187 8.41 10.38 -1.33
CA ALA A 187 8.99 11.69 -1.56
C ALA A 187 8.33 12.80 -0.71
N HIS A 188 7.23 12.48 -0.03
CA HIS A 188 6.43 13.37 0.82
C HIS A 188 6.56 13.05 2.30
#